data_0a9346d4cf9ec49c6c49d0f287aef316
#
_entry.id   0a9346d4cf9ec49c6c49d0f287aef316
#
_cell.length_a   1.000
_cell.length_b   1.000
_cell.length_c   1.000
_cell.angle_alpha   90.00
_cell.angle_beta   90.00
_cell.angle_gamma   90.00
#
_symmetry.space_group_name_H-M   'P 1'
#
loop_
_entity.id
_entity.type
_entity.pdbx_description
1 polymer ?
#
loop_
_entity_poly.entity_id
_entity_poly.type
_entity_poly.pdbx_seq_one_letter_code
_entity_poly.pdbx_strand_id
1 'polypeptide(L)'
;STSEIAIIDKENKEINIQSDNIIICTGSEPVSIPGIEFDEEKIISSTGALSLKSVPKKMIVVGGGYIGLEMGSVWSRLGSEVHVIEFLDHITPGMDKEISLEFMKILKKQGIKFNMQHKVETIKKSNSGAVVSTVDKDGNKNNFDCDVVLISVGRKPNTEGLNLESTGIELDEKKRIKTDKIFKTNVHNIFAIGDVIEGPMLAHKAEDEGIAVAENIAGQSGHVNYDTIPGVVYTSPEVATIGKTEEQLKQANTNYKIGKFSFMANSRAKAIDDAEGFVKILADEKTDKVLGAHIIGPQAGELIAEIGIAMEFGASSEDIARTCHAHPTFSEAVKEAALSVDKRAIHS
;
A
#
# COMPACT_ATOMS: atom_id res chain seq x y z
N SER A 1 -12.72 -18.41 26.93
CA SER A 1 -11.45 -18.71 27.67
C SER A 1 -10.27 -18.51 26.74
N THR A 2 -9.05 -18.59 27.24
CA THR A 2 -7.84 -18.44 26.43
C THR A 2 -7.53 -19.64 25.53
N SER A 3 -8.30 -20.71 25.61
CA SER A 3 -8.15 -21.94 24.81
C SER A 3 -9.41 -22.34 24.06
N GLU A 4 -10.41 -21.45 24.01
CA GLU A 4 -11.71 -21.77 23.42
C GLU A 4 -12.19 -20.65 22.50
N ILE A 5 -12.65 -21.00 21.31
CA ILE A 5 -13.23 -20.09 20.32
C ILE A 5 -14.71 -20.45 20.16
N ALA A 6 -15.61 -19.48 20.40
CA ALA A 6 -17.02 -19.59 20.08
C ALA A 6 -17.26 -19.11 18.66
N ILE A 7 -17.88 -19.95 17.84
CA ILE A 7 -18.24 -19.66 16.46
C ILE A 7 -19.76 -19.61 16.37
N ILE A 8 -20.29 -18.53 15.80
CA ILE A 8 -21.71 -18.44 15.46
C ILE A 8 -21.84 -18.69 13.95
N ASP A 9 -22.49 -19.79 13.58
CA ASP A 9 -22.68 -20.15 12.18
C ASP A 9 -23.81 -19.32 11.51
N LYS A 10 -24.04 -19.56 10.22
CA LYS A 10 -25.09 -18.86 9.44
C LYS A 10 -26.49 -19.12 9.93
N GLU A 11 -26.73 -20.19 10.70
CA GLU A 11 -27.98 -20.58 11.30
C GLU A 11 -28.14 -20.05 12.74
N ASN A 12 -27.21 -19.18 13.21
CA ASN A 12 -27.11 -18.69 14.58
C ASN A 12 -26.87 -19.78 15.63
N LYS A 13 -26.27 -20.90 15.23
CA LYS A 13 -25.88 -21.97 16.16
C LYS A 13 -24.47 -21.70 16.67
N GLU A 14 -24.29 -21.76 17.98
CA GLU A 14 -22.99 -21.64 18.63
C GLU A 14 -22.24 -22.95 18.59
N ILE A 15 -20.97 -22.92 18.16
CA ILE A 15 -20.04 -24.03 18.12
C ILE A 15 -18.78 -23.63 18.88
N ASN A 16 -18.39 -24.38 19.88
CA ASN A 16 -17.18 -24.12 20.66
C ASN A 16 -16.06 -25.05 20.22
N ILE A 17 -14.91 -24.46 19.88
CA ILE A 17 -13.69 -25.17 19.49
C ILE A 17 -12.62 -24.93 20.54
N GLN A 18 -12.01 -26.01 21.02
CA GLN A 18 -10.85 -25.94 21.90
C GLN A 18 -9.55 -26.11 21.10
N SER A 19 -8.52 -25.33 21.45
CA SER A 19 -7.24 -25.38 20.82
C SER A 19 -6.11 -25.04 21.80
N ASP A 20 -4.96 -25.68 21.64
CA ASP A 20 -3.76 -25.38 22.41
C ASP A 20 -3.17 -24.02 22.06
N ASN A 21 -3.26 -23.62 20.79
CA ASN A 21 -2.81 -22.32 20.29
C ASN A 21 -3.89 -21.66 19.43
N ILE A 22 -4.02 -20.34 19.54
CA ILE A 22 -4.95 -19.54 18.77
C ILE A 22 -4.18 -18.46 18.02
N ILE A 23 -4.41 -18.32 16.71
CA ILE A 23 -3.83 -17.25 15.89
C ILE A 23 -4.98 -16.34 15.45
N ILE A 24 -4.91 -15.06 15.83
CA ILE A 24 -5.87 -14.04 15.41
C ILE A 24 -5.36 -13.38 14.11
N CYS A 25 -6.11 -13.58 13.01
CA CYS A 25 -5.79 -13.05 11.68
C CYS A 25 -7.06 -12.49 11.00
N THR A 26 -7.86 -11.75 11.74
CA THR A 26 -9.19 -11.27 11.32
C THR A 26 -9.15 -10.09 10.35
N GLY A 27 -7.95 -9.59 10.02
CA GLY A 27 -7.76 -8.59 8.99
C GLY A 27 -8.17 -7.18 9.41
N SER A 28 -8.65 -6.40 8.45
CA SER A 28 -9.03 -5.00 8.63
C SER A 28 -10.30 -4.67 7.86
N GLU A 29 -10.88 -3.53 8.19
CA GLU A 29 -12.06 -3.00 7.51
C GLU A 29 -11.86 -1.54 7.09
N PRO A 30 -12.59 -1.04 6.06
CA PRO A 30 -12.50 0.34 5.61
C PRO A 30 -12.90 1.31 6.72
N VAL A 31 -12.20 2.44 6.80
CA VAL A 31 -12.56 3.56 7.68
C VAL A 31 -13.41 4.55 6.91
N SER A 32 -14.52 5.00 7.50
CA SER A 32 -15.29 6.12 7.01
C SER A 32 -14.88 7.44 7.69
N ILE A 33 -15.34 8.54 7.14
CA ILE A 33 -15.19 9.86 7.75
C ILE A 33 -16.22 10.00 8.89
N PRO A 34 -15.86 10.58 10.05
CA PRO A 34 -16.81 10.74 11.15
C PRO A 34 -18.13 11.39 10.72
N GLY A 35 -19.25 10.75 11.07
CA GLY A 35 -20.59 11.20 10.69
C GLY A 35 -21.05 10.87 9.27
N ILE A 36 -20.25 10.12 8.51
CA ILE A 36 -20.58 9.65 7.16
C ILE A 36 -20.58 8.12 7.18
N GLU A 37 -21.71 7.51 6.84
CA GLU A 37 -21.86 6.06 6.80
C GLU A 37 -21.84 5.55 5.36
N PHE A 38 -21.24 4.37 5.15
CA PHE A 38 -21.33 3.64 3.88
C PHE A 38 -22.76 3.13 3.68
N ASP A 39 -23.30 3.30 2.49
CA ASP A 39 -24.53 2.62 2.05
C ASP A 39 -24.24 1.58 0.96
N GLU A 40 -23.00 1.51 0.51
CA GLU A 40 -22.48 0.67 -0.57
C GLU A 40 -23.22 0.83 -1.91
N GLU A 41 -23.95 1.95 -2.07
CA GLU A 41 -24.66 2.34 -3.30
C GLU A 41 -24.16 3.68 -3.85
N LYS A 42 -24.19 4.73 -3.03
CA LYS A 42 -23.77 6.10 -3.39
C LYS A 42 -22.55 6.56 -2.61
N ILE A 43 -22.43 6.14 -1.36
CA ILE A 43 -21.28 6.35 -0.50
C ILE A 43 -20.70 4.97 -0.23
N ILE A 44 -19.65 4.64 -0.96
CA ILE A 44 -19.11 3.28 -1.01
C ILE A 44 -17.72 3.19 -0.40
N SER A 45 -17.42 2.02 0.13
CA SER A 45 -16.08 1.57 0.44
C SER A 45 -15.41 0.93 -0.79
N SER A 46 -14.19 0.41 -0.64
CA SER A 46 -13.55 -0.41 -1.67
C SER A 46 -14.37 -1.66 -2.01
N THR A 47 -15.11 -2.22 -1.05
CA THR A 47 -16.02 -3.36 -1.28
C THR A 47 -17.14 -2.98 -2.25
N GLY A 48 -17.81 -1.85 -2.02
CA GLY A 48 -18.80 -1.33 -2.94
C GLY A 48 -18.22 -0.98 -4.30
N ALA A 49 -17.02 -0.39 -4.33
CA ALA A 49 -16.35 -0.05 -5.59
C ALA A 49 -16.07 -1.28 -6.47
N LEU A 50 -15.75 -2.42 -5.87
CA LEU A 50 -15.57 -3.70 -6.59
C LEU A 50 -16.90 -4.34 -7.04
N SER A 51 -18.04 -3.87 -6.52
CA SER A 51 -19.35 -4.48 -6.71
C SER A 51 -20.32 -3.61 -7.51
N LEU A 52 -19.90 -2.44 -8.00
CA LEU A 52 -20.74 -1.55 -8.80
C LEU A 52 -21.25 -2.27 -10.07
N LYS A 53 -22.57 -2.17 -10.30
CA LYS A 53 -23.24 -2.87 -11.41
C LYS A 53 -23.14 -2.13 -12.75
N SER A 54 -22.74 -0.85 -12.73
CA SER A 54 -22.60 -0.01 -13.92
C SER A 54 -21.52 1.03 -13.69
N VAL A 55 -20.93 1.52 -14.77
CA VAL A 55 -19.93 2.58 -14.74
C VAL A 55 -20.61 3.91 -14.35
N PRO A 56 -20.26 4.54 -13.22
CA PRO A 56 -20.76 5.87 -12.88
C PRO A 56 -20.22 6.88 -13.88
N LYS A 57 -21.01 7.86 -14.28
CA LYS A 57 -20.52 8.95 -15.15
C LYS A 57 -19.47 9.78 -14.43
N LYS A 58 -19.66 10.03 -13.14
CA LYS A 58 -18.75 10.80 -12.31
C LYS A 58 -18.57 10.15 -10.95
N MET A 59 -17.32 9.89 -10.59
CA MET A 59 -16.91 9.33 -9.32
C MET A 59 -16.01 10.32 -8.57
N ILE A 60 -16.32 10.57 -7.31
CA ILE A 60 -15.40 11.22 -6.38
C ILE A 60 -14.70 10.15 -5.57
N VAL A 61 -13.37 10.22 -5.51
CA VAL A 61 -12.53 9.39 -4.64
C VAL A 61 -12.00 10.26 -3.51
N VAL A 62 -12.38 9.95 -2.28
CA VAL A 62 -11.87 10.63 -1.09
C VAL A 62 -10.73 9.81 -0.51
N GLY A 63 -9.52 10.36 -0.59
CA GLY A 63 -8.27 9.71 -0.23
C GLY A 63 -7.42 9.34 -1.44
N GLY A 64 -6.22 9.92 -1.51
CA GLY A 64 -5.21 9.69 -2.57
C GLY A 64 -4.22 8.57 -2.22
N GLY A 65 -4.62 7.61 -1.39
CA GLY A 65 -3.83 6.40 -1.07
C GLY A 65 -3.97 5.32 -2.14
N TYR A 66 -3.32 4.16 -1.93
CA TYR A 66 -3.25 3.04 -2.87
C TYR A 66 -4.63 2.60 -3.37
N ILE A 67 -5.54 2.27 -2.44
CA ILE A 67 -6.88 1.77 -2.77
C ILE A 67 -7.68 2.79 -3.60
N GLY A 68 -7.64 4.07 -3.20
CA GLY A 68 -8.37 5.13 -3.92
C GLY A 68 -7.87 5.32 -5.34
N LEU A 69 -6.56 5.26 -5.54
CA LEU A 69 -5.95 5.44 -6.86
C LEU A 69 -6.14 4.22 -7.77
N GLU A 70 -6.04 3.01 -7.22
CA GLU A 70 -6.32 1.78 -7.97
C GLU A 70 -7.77 1.75 -8.44
N MET A 71 -8.73 1.91 -7.54
CA MET A 71 -10.15 1.93 -7.89
C MET A 71 -10.49 3.10 -8.82
N GLY A 72 -9.98 4.29 -8.52
CA GLY A 72 -10.14 5.46 -9.38
C GLY A 72 -9.59 5.25 -10.79
N SER A 73 -8.42 4.62 -10.91
CA SER A 73 -7.82 4.26 -12.21
C SER A 73 -8.66 3.26 -12.99
N VAL A 74 -9.18 2.21 -12.35
CA VAL A 74 -10.07 1.22 -12.99
C VAL A 74 -11.31 1.91 -13.52
N TRP A 75 -12.02 2.68 -12.70
CA TRP A 75 -13.27 3.33 -13.12
C TRP A 75 -13.05 4.42 -14.16
N SER A 76 -11.92 5.16 -14.08
CA SER A 76 -11.53 6.12 -15.13
C SER A 76 -11.33 5.43 -16.47
N ARG A 77 -10.65 4.29 -16.51
CA ARG A 77 -10.44 3.49 -17.74
C ARG A 77 -11.73 2.92 -18.31
N LEU A 78 -12.71 2.66 -17.46
CA LEU A 78 -14.05 2.22 -17.88
C LEU A 78 -14.93 3.39 -18.37
N GLY A 79 -14.44 4.63 -18.28
CA GLY A 79 -15.11 5.82 -18.83
C GLY A 79 -15.74 6.76 -17.79
N SER A 80 -15.51 6.54 -16.50
CA SER A 80 -15.93 7.45 -15.44
C SER A 80 -15.05 8.71 -15.40
N GLU A 81 -15.65 9.87 -15.19
CA GLU A 81 -14.92 11.09 -14.82
C GLU A 81 -14.55 10.97 -13.34
N VAL A 82 -13.24 10.79 -13.04
CA VAL A 82 -12.75 10.58 -11.69
C VAL A 82 -12.09 11.84 -11.13
N HIS A 83 -12.53 12.27 -9.93
CA HIS A 83 -11.90 13.32 -9.15
C HIS A 83 -11.43 12.76 -7.80
N VAL A 84 -10.14 12.88 -7.54
CA VAL A 84 -9.53 12.53 -6.27
C VAL A 84 -9.49 13.77 -5.37
N ILE A 85 -10.02 13.65 -4.17
CA ILE A 85 -9.96 14.68 -3.12
C ILE A 85 -9.04 14.15 -2.03
N GLU A 86 -7.94 14.87 -1.78
CA GLU A 86 -6.93 14.46 -0.81
C GLU A 86 -6.66 15.60 0.18
N PHE A 87 -6.57 15.25 1.47
CA PHE A 87 -6.28 16.18 2.56
C PHE A 87 -4.82 16.65 2.56
N LEU A 88 -3.90 15.76 2.18
CA LEU A 88 -2.48 16.05 2.09
C LEU A 88 -2.14 16.84 0.81
N ASP A 89 -0.90 17.31 0.73
CA ASP A 89 -0.36 18.01 -0.45
C ASP A 89 0.16 17.05 -1.55
N HIS A 90 0.15 15.75 -1.29
CA HIS A 90 0.63 14.68 -2.19
C HIS A 90 -0.22 13.43 -2.07
N ILE A 91 -0.17 12.58 -3.08
CA ILE A 91 -0.80 11.25 -3.10
C ILE A 91 0.15 10.21 -2.52
N THR A 92 -0.34 8.99 -2.28
CA THR A 92 0.45 7.83 -1.79
C THR A 92 1.33 8.17 -0.58
N PRO A 93 0.74 8.63 0.54
CA PRO A 93 1.51 8.96 1.73
C PRO A 93 2.35 7.74 2.18
N GLY A 94 3.61 8.00 2.52
CA GLY A 94 4.58 6.96 2.90
C GLY A 94 5.44 6.43 1.74
N MET A 95 5.12 6.73 0.49
CA MET A 95 6.00 6.49 -0.64
C MET A 95 7.02 7.62 -0.82
N ASP A 96 8.11 7.33 -1.55
CA ASP A 96 9.09 8.33 -1.97
C ASP A 96 8.40 9.48 -2.72
N LYS A 97 8.73 10.71 -2.35
CA LYS A 97 8.05 11.91 -2.85
C LYS A 97 8.21 12.10 -4.36
N GLU A 98 9.35 11.75 -4.92
CA GLU A 98 9.60 11.86 -6.36
C GLU A 98 8.70 10.91 -7.14
N ILE A 99 8.52 9.68 -6.64
CA ILE A 99 7.58 8.70 -7.21
C ILE A 99 6.14 9.23 -7.13
N SER A 100 5.72 9.72 -5.97
CA SER A 100 4.35 10.24 -5.77
C SER A 100 4.04 11.40 -6.73
N LEU A 101 5.01 12.29 -6.97
CA LEU A 101 4.87 13.42 -7.90
C LEU A 101 4.76 12.96 -9.35
N GLU A 102 5.62 12.05 -9.79
CA GLU A 102 5.55 11.53 -11.17
C GLU A 102 4.27 10.72 -11.38
N PHE A 103 3.87 9.92 -10.38
CA PHE A 103 2.63 9.15 -10.42
C PHE A 103 1.41 10.06 -10.58
N MET A 104 1.30 11.12 -9.78
CA MET A 104 0.21 12.10 -9.91
C MET A 104 0.20 12.77 -11.28
N LYS A 105 1.38 13.10 -11.82
CA LYS A 105 1.52 13.72 -13.16
C LYS A 105 1.01 12.76 -14.25
N ILE A 106 1.36 11.48 -14.19
CA ILE A 106 0.90 10.47 -15.15
C ILE A 106 -0.62 10.27 -15.04
N LEU A 107 -1.17 10.12 -13.84
CA LEU A 107 -2.61 9.97 -13.64
C LEU A 107 -3.41 11.20 -14.12
N LYS A 108 -2.86 12.42 -13.94
CA LYS A 108 -3.44 13.65 -14.52
C LYS A 108 -3.46 13.61 -16.05
N LYS A 109 -2.38 13.16 -16.67
CA LYS A 109 -2.30 12.98 -18.13
C LYS A 109 -3.33 11.97 -18.64
N GLN A 110 -3.66 10.96 -17.83
CA GLN A 110 -4.70 9.96 -18.09
C GLN A 110 -6.14 10.48 -17.83
N GLY A 111 -6.30 11.71 -17.36
CA GLY A 111 -7.60 12.38 -17.19
C GLY A 111 -8.16 12.39 -15.76
N ILE A 112 -7.46 11.79 -14.79
CA ILE A 112 -7.86 11.85 -13.37
C ILE A 112 -7.61 13.27 -12.85
N LYS A 113 -8.61 13.86 -12.21
CA LYS A 113 -8.52 15.19 -11.61
C LYS A 113 -8.17 15.07 -10.12
N PHE A 114 -7.38 16.03 -9.62
CA PHE A 114 -6.91 16.03 -8.24
C PHE A 114 -7.21 17.37 -7.57
N ASN A 115 -7.80 17.29 -6.39
CA ASN A 115 -8.02 18.41 -5.47
C ASN A 115 -7.23 18.08 -4.17
N MET A 116 -5.98 18.58 -4.14
CA MET A 116 -5.07 18.38 -3.00
C MET A 116 -5.34 19.41 -1.91
N GLN A 117 -5.02 19.08 -0.66
CA GLN A 117 -5.22 19.94 0.51
C GLN A 117 -6.69 20.35 0.69
N HIS A 118 -7.61 19.42 0.40
CA HIS A 118 -9.05 19.61 0.59
C HIS A 118 -9.55 18.68 1.70
N LYS A 119 -10.12 19.26 2.75
CA LYS A 119 -10.78 18.52 3.83
C LYS A 119 -12.25 18.31 3.46
N VAL A 120 -12.71 17.07 3.41
CA VAL A 120 -14.14 16.76 3.26
C VAL A 120 -14.84 17.07 4.59
N GLU A 121 -15.89 17.90 4.53
CA GLU A 121 -16.71 18.25 5.69
C GLU A 121 -18.01 17.43 5.72
N THR A 122 -18.69 17.32 4.59
CA THR A 122 -19.97 16.58 4.50
C THR A 122 -20.11 15.88 3.16
N ILE A 123 -20.85 14.78 3.16
CA ILE A 123 -21.35 14.13 1.97
C ILE A 123 -22.88 14.03 2.09
N LYS A 124 -23.60 14.68 1.18
CA LYS A 124 -25.07 14.67 1.17
C LYS A 124 -25.58 13.85 0.00
N LYS A 125 -26.36 12.82 0.29
CA LYS A 125 -27.03 12.01 -0.75
C LYS A 125 -28.17 12.80 -1.39
N SER A 126 -28.38 12.58 -2.68
CA SER A 126 -29.52 13.07 -3.47
C SER A 126 -30.15 11.91 -4.24
N ASN A 127 -31.29 12.15 -4.88
CA ASN A 127 -31.94 11.12 -5.70
C ASN A 127 -31.06 10.67 -6.89
N SER A 128 -30.22 11.55 -7.42
CA SER A 128 -29.36 11.28 -8.59
C SER A 128 -27.91 10.98 -8.27
N GLY A 129 -27.49 11.02 -6.99
CA GLY A 129 -26.08 10.82 -6.62
C GLY A 129 -25.75 11.40 -5.25
N ALA A 130 -24.61 12.08 -5.14
CA ALA A 130 -24.16 12.73 -3.91
C ALA A 130 -23.47 14.07 -4.21
N VAL A 131 -23.41 14.92 -3.18
CA VAL A 131 -22.64 16.18 -3.18
C VAL A 131 -21.58 16.09 -2.08
N VAL A 132 -20.31 16.19 -2.44
CA VAL A 132 -19.18 16.23 -1.51
C VAL A 132 -18.82 17.70 -1.26
N SER A 133 -18.95 18.16 -0.03
CA SER A 133 -18.56 19.51 0.37
C SER A 133 -17.19 19.46 1.05
N THR A 134 -16.30 20.34 0.61
CA THR A 134 -14.92 20.41 1.11
C THR A 134 -14.53 21.83 1.46
N VAL A 135 -13.50 21.95 2.28
CA VAL A 135 -12.76 23.20 2.53
C VAL A 135 -11.32 23.00 2.11
N ASP A 136 -10.80 23.92 1.31
CA ASP A 136 -9.39 23.91 0.91
C ASP A 136 -8.49 24.54 2.01
N LYS A 137 -7.18 24.52 1.80
CA LYS A 137 -6.18 25.07 2.72
C LYS A 137 -6.37 26.59 3.02
N ASP A 138 -7.00 27.32 2.11
CA ASP A 138 -7.23 28.77 2.21
C ASP A 138 -8.60 29.09 2.83
N GLY A 139 -9.36 28.05 3.22
CA GLY A 139 -10.69 28.18 3.85
C GLY A 139 -11.84 28.33 2.86
N ASN A 140 -11.61 28.19 1.55
CA ASN A 140 -12.67 28.27 0.55
C ASN A 140 -13.50 26.99 0.53
N LYS A 141 -14.82 27.15 0.49
CA LYS A 141 -15.75 26.01 0.38
C LYS A 141 -15.96 25.63 -1.07
N ASN A 142 -15.86 24.34 -1.34
CA ASN A 142 -16.07 23.77 -2.66
C ASN A 142 -17.10 22.64 -2.57
N ASN A 143 -17.93 22.49 -3.62
CA ASN A 143 -18.89 21.41 -3.73
C ASN A 143 -18.65 20.64 -5.02
N PHE A 144 -18.69 19.31 -4.93
CA PHE A 144 -18.48 18.39 -6.04
C PHE A 144 -19.69 17.46 -6.16
N ASP A 145 -20.45 17.60 -7.26
CA ASP A 145 -21.53 16.67 -7.58
C ASP A 145 -20.97 15.41 -8.22
N CYS A 146 -21.55 14.26 -7.91
CA CYS A 146 -21.15 12.97 -8.48
C CYS A 146 -22.29 11.94 -8.40
N ASP A 147 -22.14 10.84 -9.15
CA ASP A 147 -23.05 9.69 -9.04
C ASP A 147 -22.70 8.83 -7.81
N VAL A 148 -21.40 8.65 -7.56
CA VAL A 148 -20.87 7.78 -6.49
C VAL A 148 -19.65 8.44 -5.84
N VAL A 149 -19.54 8.28 -4.52
CA VAL A 149 -18.37 8.67 -3.71
C VAL A 149 -17.71 7.43 -3.15
N LEU A 150 -16.46 7.18 -3.52
CA LEU A 150 -15.60 6.19 -2.87
C LEU A 150 -14.84 6.84 -1.71
N ILE A 151 -15.00 6.33 -0.50
CA ILE A 151 -14.19 6.74 0.66
C ILE A 151 -13.09 5.71 0.87
N SER A 152 -11.84 6.15 0.75
CA SER A 152 -10.62 5.33 0.86
C SER A 152 -9.55 6.03 1.72
N VAL A 153 -9.96 6.51 2.90
CA VAL A 153 -9.12 7.29 3.82
C VAL A 153 -8.33 6.45 4.80
N GLY A 154 -8.33 5.13 4.63
CA GLY A 154 -7.57 4.18 5.44
C GLY A 154 -8.38 2.96 5.83
N ARG A 155 -7.74 2.11 6.64
CA ARG A 155 -8.31 0.88 7.20
C ARG A 155 -8.07 0.83 8.70
N LYS A 156 -8.92 0.16 9.44
CA LYS A 156 -8.75 -0.13 10.87
C LYS A 156 -8.70 -1.64 11.11
N PRO A 157 -7.97 -2.11 12.15
CA PRO A 157 -7.92 -3.53 12.47
C PRO A 157 -9.31 -4.05 12.84
N ASN A 158 -9.63 -5.26 12.38
CA ASN A 158 -10.90 -5.90 12.68
C ASN A 158 -10.79 -6.70 13.99
N THR A 159 -10.84 -5.98 15.12
CA THR A 159 -10.72 -6.51 16.49
C THR A 159 -12.04 -6.46 17.25
N GLU A 160 -13.06 -5.77 16.72
CA GLU A 160 -14.38 -5.67 17.33
C GLU A 160 -15.12 -7.02 17.29
N GLY A 161 -15.87 -7.34 18.34
CA GLY A 161 -16.65 -8.60 18.43
C GLY A 161 -15.84 -9.85 18.81
N LEU A 162 -14.53 -9.76 18.91
CA LEU A 162 -13.67 -10.88 19.32
C LEU A 162 -13.61 -11.11 20.84
N ASN A 163 -14.25 -10.25 21.62
CA ASN A 163 -14.26 -10.31 23.08
C ASN A 163 -12.85 -10.40 23.72
N LEU A 164 -11.89 -9.66 23.14
CA LEU A 164 -10.47 -9.69 23.55
C LEU A 164 -10.27 -9.25 25.00
N GLU A 165 -11.10 -8.35 25.50
CA GLU A 165 -11.07 -7.86 26.88
C GLU A 165 -11.24 -9.00 27.89
N SER A 166 -12.08 -10.00 27.59
CA SER A 166 -12.31 -11.16 28.47
C SER A 166 -11.10 -12.08 28.60
N THR A 167 -10.18 -12.03 27.64
CA THR A 167 -8.93 -12.81 27.63
C THR A 167 -7.75 -12.01 28.20
N GLY A 168 -7.91 -10.71 28.40
CA GLY A 168 -6.86 -9.80 28.85
C GLY A 168 -5.84 -9.46 27.77
N ILE A 169 -6.16 -9.67 26.47
CA ILE A 169 -5.29 -9.27 25.35
C ILE A 169 -5.16 -7.76 25.29
N GLU A 170 -3.92 -7.28 25.21
CA GLU A 170 -3.62 -5.85 25.14
C GLU A 170 -3.73 -5.31 23.71
N LEU A 171 -4.37 -4.16 23.59
CA LEU A 171 -4.45 -3.36 22.37
C LEU A 171 -3.59 -2.10 22.49
N ASP A 172 -3.13 -1.60 21.34
CA ASP A 172 -2.51 -0.28 21.25
C ASP A 172 -3.57 0.85 21.09
N GLU A 173 -3.10 2.09 20.96
CA GLU A 173 -3.95 3.27 20.78
C GLU A 173 -4.78 3.23 19.48
N LYS A 174 -4.32 2.48 18.46
CA LYS A 174 -5.00 2.27 17.18
C LYS A 174 -5.88 1.03 17.18
N LYS A 175 -6.12 0.42 18.34
CA LYS A 175 -6.90 -0.83 18.50
C LYS A 175 -6.27 -2.06 17.85
N ARG A 176 -4.96 -2.05 17.58
CA ARG A 176 -4.20 -3.20 17.07
C ARG A 176 -3.79 -4.08 18.25
N ILE A 177 -3.74 -5.39 18.04
CA ILE A 177 -3.27 -6.35 19.04
C ILE A 177 -1.75 -6.18 19.18
N LYS A 178 -1.28 -6.00 20.41
CA LYS A 178 0.15 -5.95 20.72
C LYS A 178 0.74 -7.35 20.65
N THR A 179 1.86 -7.49 19.94
CA THR A 179 2.63 -8.74 19.85
C THR A 179 4.12 -8.50 20.08
N ASP A 180 4.80 -9.56 20.44
CA ASP A 180 6.26 -9.61 20.46
C ASP A 180 6.83 -9.96 19.06
N LYS A 181 8.15 -10.17 18.99
CA LYS A 181 8.86 -10.45 17.71
C LYS A 181 8.52 -11.82 17.10
N ILE A 182 7.88 -12.70 17.84
CA ILE A 182 7.43 -14.03 17.40
C ILE A 182 5.91 -14.09 17.26
N PHE A 183 5.26 -12.92 17.15
CA PHE A 183 3.81 -12.74 16.98
C PHE A 183 2.95 -13.16 18.16
N LYS A 184 3.54 -13.36 19.34
CA LYS A 184 2.85 -13.77 20.54
C LYS A 184 2.27 -12.55 21.25
N THR A 185 1.03 -12.66 21.70
CA THR A 185 0.40 -11.64 22.53
C THR A 185 0.89 -11.73 23.99
N ASN A 186 0.39 -10.85 24.86
CA ASN A 186 0.61 -10.99 26.31
C ASN A 186 -0.07 -12.23 26.92
N VAL A 187 -0.93 -12.95 26.17
CA VAL A 187 -1.52 -14.23 26.57
C VAL A 187 -0.73 -15.37 25.92
N HIS A 188 -0.19 -16.29 26.75
CA HIS A 188 0.88 -17.21 26.39
C HIS A 188 0.64 -18.12 25.18
N ASN A 189 -0.59 -18.44 24.84
CA ASN A 189 -0.98 -19.33 23.75
C ASN A 189 -1.81 -18.64 22.66
N ILE A 190 -1.88 -17.29 22.69
CA ILE A 190 -2.58 -16.50 21.67
C ILE A 190 -1.56 -15.66 20.92
N PHE A 191 -1.61 -15.78 19.59
CA PHE A 191 -0.79 -15.09 18.63
C PHE A 191 -1.68 -14.17 17.76
N ALA A 192 -1.10 -13.16 17.12
CA ALA A 192 -1.81 -12.34 16.17
C ALA A 192 -0.90 -11.94 15.01
N ILE A 193 -1.47 -11.87 13.79
CA ILE A 193 -0.77 -11.56 12.54
C ILE A 193 -1.64 -10.74 11.60
N GLY A 194 -1.03 -10.20 10.56
CA GLY A 194 -1.72 -9.46 9.49
C GLY A 194 -2.16 -8.07 9.94
N ASP A 195 -3.30 -7.62 9.41
CA ASP A 195 -3.77 -6.24 9.59
C ASP A 195 -4.21 -5.92 11.02
N VAL A 196 -4.37 -6.92 11.89
CA VAL A 196 -4.76 -6.70 13.30
C VAL A 196 -3.59 -6.33 14.20
N ILE A 197 -2.34 -6.41 13.71
CA ILE A 197 -1.13 -6.03 14.45
C ILE A 197 -0.43 -4.82 13.82
N GLU A 198 0.68 -4.39 14.39
CA GLU A 198 1.51 -3.31 13.84
C GLU A 198 2.15 -3.68 12.51
N GLY A 199 2.32 -2.67 11.65
CA GLY A 199 2.94 -2.81 10.33
C GLY A 199 2.01 -2.41 9.18
N PRO A 200 2.47 -2.55 7.93
CA PRO A 200 1.64 -2.26 6.76
C PRO A 200 0.53 -3.30 6.62
N MET A 201 -0.65 -2.85 6.21
CA MET A 201 -1.80 -3.73 5.96
C MET A 201 -1.71 -4.29 4.54
N LEU A 202 -0.90 -5.34 4.37
CA LEU A 202 -0.58 -5.98 3.09
C LEU A 202 -0.76 -7.49 3.20
N ALA A 203 -1.35 -8.11 2.18
CA ALA A 203 -1.63 -9.55 2.17
C ALA A 203 -0.35 -10.39 2.28
N HIS A 204 0.67 -10.09 1.47
CA HIS A 204 1.95 -10.82 1.48
C HIS A 204 2.72 -10.67 2.81
N LYS A 205 2.60 -9.50 3.49
CA LYS A 205 3.13 -9.37 4.87
C LYS A 205 2.43 -10.35 5.82
N ALA A 206 1.10 -10.45 5.74
CA ALA A 206 0.33 -11.36 6.59
C ALA A 206 0.61 -12.84 6.27
N GLU A 207 0.87 -13.18 5.00
CA GLU A 207 1.27 -14.52 4.56
C GLU A 207 2.62 -14.93 5.16
N ASP A 208 3.64 -14.06 5.06
CA ASP A 208 4.96 -14.32 5.65
C ASP A 208 4.90 -14.39 7.18
N GLU A 209 4.12 -13.53 7.83
CA GLU A 209 3.87 -13.63 9.28
C GLU A 209 3.16 -14.93 9.64
N GLY A 210 2.24 -15.43 8.78
CA GLY A 210 1.57 -16.73 8.94
C GLY A 210 2.54 -17.91 8.92
N ILE A 211 3.50 -17.88 7.98
CA ILE A 211 4.58 -18.87 7.93
C ILE A 211 5.42 -18.80 9.20
N ALA A 212 5.89 -17.59 9.55
CA ALA A 212 6.78 -17.41 10.69
C ALA A 212 6.11 -17.78 12.03
N VAL A 213 4.83 -17.44 12.24
CA VAL A 213 4.12 -17.83 13.48
C VAL A 213 3.93 -19.35 13.57
N ALA A 214 3.62 -20.01 12.44
CA ALA A 214 3.50 -21.48 12.43
C ALA A 214 4.83 -22.17 12.75
N GLU A 215 5.94 -21.69 12.18
CA GLU A 215 7.29 -22.16 12.48
C GLU A 215 7.64 -21.96 13.96
N ASN A 216 7.34 -20.78 14.53
CA ASN A 216 7.57 -20.48 15.94
C ASN A 216 6.75 -21.40 16.87
N ILE A 217 5.48 -21.67 16.56
CA ILE A 217 4.65 -22.63 17.31
C ILE A 217 5.22 -24.04 17.21
N ALA A 218 5.79 -24.41 16.07
CA ALA A 218 6.45 -25.71 15.86
C ALA A 218 7.86 -25.82 16.50
N GLY A 219 8.33 -24.77 17.19
CA GLY A 219 9.65 -24.74 17.84
C GLY A 219 10.81 -24.44 16.90
N GLN A 220 10.52 -23.88 15.72
CA GLN A 220 11.52 -23.37 14.78
C GLN A 220 11.76 -21.87 15.00
N SER A 221 12.59 -21.24 14.16
CA SER A 221 12.95 -19.81 14.26
C SER A 221 12.36 -19.00 13.09
N GLY A 222 11.03 -18.91 13.05
CA GLY A 222 10.34 -18.09 12.05
C GLY A 222 10.52 -16.59 12.32
N HIS A 223 10.81 -15.82 11.27
CA HIS A 223 10.93 -14.35 11.35
C HIS A 223 10.51 -13.68 10.04
N VAL A 224 10.19 -12.40 10.11
CA VAL A 224 9.88 -11.56 8.95
C VAL A 224 10.78 -10.32 8.98
N ASN A 225 11.41 -10.02 7.85
CA ASN A 225 12.19 -8.80 7.67
C ASN A 225 11.29 -7.67 7.14
N TYR A 226 10.85 -6.79 8.02
CA TYR A 226 9.96 -5.68 7.65
C TYR A 226 10.62 -4.61 6.77
N ASP A 227 11.95 -4.55 6.72
CA ASP A 227 12.66 -3.61 5.85
C ASP A 227 12.65 -4.04 4.37
N THR A 228 12.26 -5.30 4.09
CA THR A 228 12.23 -5.86 2.73
C THR A 228 10.81 -6.23 2.25
N ILE A 229 9.78 -5.76 2.95
CA ILE A 229 8.39 -5.92 2.50
C ILE A 229 8.09 -4.90 1.41
N PRO A 230 7.77 -5.32 0.16
CA PRO A 230 7.45 -4.39 -0.90
C PRO A 230 6.03 -3.84 -0.76
N GLY A 231 5.82 -2.60 -1.18
CA GLY A 231 4.50 -2.02 -1.41
C GLY A 231 4.26 -1.83 -2.90
N VAL A 232 3.10 -2.23 -3.41
CA VAL A 232 2.76 -2.10 -4.84
C VAL A 232 1.41 -1.40 -5.01
N VAL A 233 1.31 -0.55 -6.03
CA VAL A 233 0.05 0.05 -6.50
C VAL A 233 -0.20 -0.47 -7.91
N TYR A 234 -1.28 -1.22 -8.07
CA TYR A 234 -1.64 -1.90 -9.31
C TYR A 234 -2.44 -0.99 -10.24
N THR A 235 -1.78 0.03 -10.72
CA THR A 235 -2.27 0.96 -11.76
C THR A 235 -1.55 0.69 -13.08
N SER A 236 -1.68 1.56 -14.08
CA SER A 236 -0.83 1.55 -15.26
C SER A 236 -0.38 3.00 -15.53
N PRO A 237 0.92 3.26 -15.39
CA PRO A 237 1.96 2.32 -14.94
C PRO A 237 1.74 1.85 -13.50
N GLU A 238 2.35 0.71 -13.15
CA GLU A 238 2.44 0.25 -11.77
C GLU A 238 3.43 1.12 -10.98
N VAL A 239 3.25 1.13 -9.65
CA VAL A 239 4.20 1.74 -8.73
C VAL A 239 4.61 0.72 -7.69
N ALA A 240 5.92 0.55 -7.46
CA ALA A 240 6.44 -0.36 -6.45
C ALA A 240 7.51 0.32 -5.60
N THR A 241 7.57 -0.05 -4.33
CA THR A 241 8.53 0.50 -3.36
C THR A 241 9.00 -0.57 -2.40
N ILE A 242 10.24 -0.50 -1.96
CA ILE A 242 10.81 -1.36 -0.92
C ILE A 242 11.87 -0.58 -0.13
N GLY A 243 11.99 -0.87 1.15
CA GLY A 243 12.99 -0.22 2.02
C GLY A 243 12.66 1.22 2.35
N LYS A 244 13.67 2.04 2.50
CA LYS A 244 13.57 3.44 2.96
C LYS A 244 13.35 4.40 1.81
N THR A 245 12.51 5.42 2.02
CA THR A 245 12.38 6.55 1.11
C THR A 245 13.51 7.56 1.32
N GLU A 246 13.71 8.44 0.35
CA GLU A 246 14.68 9.53 0.46
C GLU A 246 14.37 10.45 1.65
N GLU A 247 13.09 10.71 1.93
CA GLU A 247 12.62 11.51 3.06
C GLU A 247 12.99 10.85 4.40
N GLN A 248 12.79 9.54 4.51
CA GLN A 248 13.15 8.78 5.73
C GLN A 248 14.65 8.78 5.96
N LEU A 249 15.47 8.63 4.91
CA LEU A 249 16.93 8.70 5.01
C LEU A 249 17.41 10.09 5.44
N LYS A 250 16.82 11.16 4.89
CA LYS A 250 17.10 12.54 5.31
C LYS A 250 16.71 12.78 6.77
N GLN A 251 15.55 12.31 7.19
CA GLN A 251 15.09 12.43 8.58
C GLN A 251 16.01 11.68 9.55
N ALA A 252 16.53 10.51 9.15
CA ALA A 252 17.45 9.70 9.92
C ALA A 252 18.91 10.23 9.87
N ASN A 253 19.19 11.29 9.11
CA ASN A 253 20.54 11.80 8.82
C ASN A 253 21.49 10.71 8.28
N THR A 254 20.95 9.78 7.49
CA THR A 254 21.73 8.75 6.80
C THR A 254 22.27 9.31 5.48
N ASN A 255 23.58 9.22 5.26
CA ASN A 255 24.18 9.59 3.99
C ASN A 255 23.91 8.50 2.94
N TYR A 256 23.49 8.90 1.76
CA TYR A 256 23.13 7.98 0.68
C TYR A 256 23.50 8.57 -0.69
N LYS A 257 23.62 7.67 -1.67
CA LYS A 257 23.71 7.98 -3.09
C LYS A 257 22.40 7.60 -3.77
N ILE A 258 22.10 8.24 -4.89
CA ILE A 258 20.92 7.97 -5.70
C ILE A 258 21.37 7.47 -7.07
N GLY A 259 20.83 6.32 -7.49
CA GLY A 259 20.85 5.87 -8.86
C GLY A 259 19.47 5.95 -9.46
N LYS A 260 19.37 6.47 -10.68
CA LYS A 260 18.08 6.61 -11.38
C LYS A 260 18.23 6.29 -12.85
N PHE A 261 17.23 5.57 -13.40
CA PHE A 261 17.19 5.26 -14.83
C PHE A 261 15.75 5.30 -15.36
N SER A 262 15.55 5.99 -16.49
CA SER A 262 14.25 6.15 -17.12
C SER A 262 13.93 5.00 -18.07
N PHE A 263 12.71 4.49 -18.03
CA PHE A 263 12.23 3.51 -19.01
C PHE A 263 12.24 4.04 -20.45
N MET A 264 12.24 5.36 -20.64
CA MET A 264 12.45 5.99 -21.97
C MET A 264 13.77 5.58 -22.63
N ALA A 265 14.78 5.18 -21.86
CA ALA A 265 16.06 4.69 -22.36
C ALA A 265 16.13 3.14 -22.44
N ASN A 266 15.12 2.42 -21.92
CA ASN A 266 15.08 0.96 -21.91
C ASN A 266 14.57 0.41 -23.25
N SER A 267 15.32 -0.52 -23.86
CA SER A 267 15.00 -1.09 -25.18
C SER A 267 13.68 -1.87 -25.19
N ARG A 268 13.40 -2.66 -24.14
CA ARG A 268 12.15 -3.44 -24.04
C ARG A 268 10.94 -2.52 -23.92
N ALA A 269 11.03 -1.48 -23.08
CA ALA A 269 9.98 -0.50 -22.89
C ALA A 269 9.63 0.22 -24.20
N LYS A 270 10.64 0.61 -24.97
CA LYS A 270 10.45 1.20 -26.31
C LYS A 270 9.80 0.21 -27.29
N ALA A 271 10.21 -1.05 -27.26
CA ALA A 271 9.72 -2.05 -28.21
C ALA A 271 8.23 -2.35 -28.06
N ILE A 272 7.67 -2.16 -26.86
CA ILE A 272 6.23 -2.40 -26.58
C ILE A 272 5.43 -1.10 -26.39
N ASP A 273 6.06 0.06 -26.61
CA ASP A 273 5.45 1.39 -26.45
C ASP A 273 4.92 1.65 -25.03
N ASP A 274 5.63 1.16 -24.00
CA ASP A 274 5.32 1.36 -22.59
C ASP A 274 6.58 1.78 -21.84
N ALA A 275 6.93 3.07 -21.95
CA ALA A 275 8.20 3.62 -21.48
C ALA A 275 8.04 4.77 -20.47
N GLU A 276 6.84 4.96 -19.91
CA GLU A 276 6.64 5.97 -18.86
C GLU A 276 7.27 5.51 -17.53
N GLY A 277 7.93 6.45 -16.83
CA GLY A 277 8.46 6.22 -15.50
C GLY A 277 9.95 5.92 -15.44
N PHE A 278 10.37 5.43 -14.27
CA PHE A 278 11.77 5.20 -13.95
C PHE A 278 11.96 4.23 -12.78
N VAL A 279 13.19 3.74 -12.64
CA VAL A 279 13.71 3.04 -11.46
C VAL A 279 14.59 3.99 -10.67
N LYS A 280 14.43 4.04 -9.34
CA LYS A 280 15.26 4.80 -8.40
C LYS A 280 15.78 3.85 -7.32
N ILE A 281 17.10 3.83 -7.09
CA ILE A 281 17.79 3.06 -6.06
C ILE A 281 18.49 4.03 -5.11
N LEU A 282 18.35 3.77 -3.81
CA LEU A 282 19.04 4.49 -2.74
C LEU A 282 20.06 3.55 -2.11
N ALA A 283 21.34 3.93 -2.12
CA ALA A 283 22.42 3.13 -1.58
C ALA A 283 23.17 3.91 -0.49
N ASP A 284 23.63 3.23 0.55
CA ASP A 284 24.44 3.83 1.60
C ASP A 284 25.75 4.37 1.02
N GLU A 285 26.11 5.60 1.38
CA GLU A 285 27.25 6.29 0.80
C GLU A 285 28.59 5.57 1.05
N LYS A 286 28.73 4.88 2.18
CA LYS A 286 30.00 4.25 2.62
C LYS A 286 30.07 2.77 2.25
N THR A 287 28.98 2.03 2.48
CA THR A 287 28.95 0.58 2.33
C THR A 287 28.38 0.13 1.00
N ASP A 288 27.76 1.04 0.26
CA ASP A 288 27.02 0.79 -0.98
C ASP A 288 25.82 -0.15 -0.81
N LYS A 289 25.46 -0.53 0.42
CA LYS A 289 24.29 -1.37 0.69
C LYS A 289 23.04 -0.70 0.17
N VAL A 290 22.16 -1.46 -0.52
CA VAL A 290 20.86 -0.95 -0.97
C VAL A 290 19.97 -0.69 0.26
N LEU A 291 19.53 0.56 0.40
CA LEU A 291 18.68 1.03 1.51
C LEU A 291 17.21 1.10 1.12
N GLY A 292 16.93 1.27 -0.15
CA GLY A 292 15.59 1.32 -0.68
C GLY A 292 15.57 1.43 -2.19
N ALA A 293 14.44 1.08 -2.78
CA ALA A 293 14.21 1.24 -4.20
C ALA A 293 12.73 1.56 -4.49
N HIS A 294 12.54 2.34 -5.54
CA HIS A 294 11.24 2.85 -5.92
C HIS A 294 11.13 2.81 -7.44
N ILE A 295 10.06 2.22 -7.94
CA ILE A 295 9.83 2.03 -9.37
C ILE A 295 8.45 2.58 -9.72
N ILE A 296 8.37 3.35 -10.77
CA ILE A 296 7.13 3.65 -11.46
C ILE A 296 7.32 3.27 -12.93
N GLY A 297 6.51 2.37 -13.44
CA GLY A 297 6.69 1.90 -14.82
C GLY A 297 6.04 0.54 -15.06
N PRO A 298 6.29 -0.04 -16.25
CA PRO A 298 5.77 -1.35 -16.61
C PRO A 298 6.35 -2.44 -15.69
N GLN A 299 5.46 -3.33 -15.21
CA GLN A 299 5.84 -4.47 -14.37
C GLN A 299 6.65 -4.10 -13.11
N ALA A 300 6.38 -2.92 -12.53
CA ALA A 300 7.10 -2.48 -11.32
C ALA A 300 6.92 -3.47 -10.17
N GLY A 301 5.74 -4.09 -10.04
CA GLY A 301 5.44 -5.11 -9.03
C GLY A 301 6.30 -6.38 -9.17
N GLU A 302 6.65 -6.77 -10.40
CA GLU A 302 7.55 -7.90 -10.65
C GLU A 302 9.03 -7.50 -10.45
N LEU A 303 9.41 -6.32 -10.94
CA LEU A 303 10.79 -5.84 -10.88
C LEU A 303 11.26 -5.57 -9.44
N ILE A 304 10.37 -5.15 -8.55
CA ILE A 304 10.73 -4.87 -7.16
C ILE A 304 11.19 -6.12 -6.41
N ALA A 305 10.74 -7.31 -6.81
CA ALA A 305 11.12 -8.57 -6.18
C ALA A 305 12.60 -8.89 -6.35
N GLU A 306 13.21 -8.55 -7.49
CA GLU A 306 14.65 -8.68 -7.73
C GLU A 306 15.45 -7.86 -6.70
N ILE A 307 15.02 -6.62 -6.47
CA ILE A 307 15.68 -5.74 -5.48
C ILE A 307 15.38 -6.23 -4.06
N GLY A 308 14.18 -6.75 -3.81
CA GLY A 308 13.81 -7.34 -2.53
C GLY A 308 14.73 -8.49 -2.14
N ILE A 309 15.01 -9.42 -3.05
CA ILE A 309 15.97 -10.52 -2.84
C ILE A 309 17.37 -9.95 -2.58
N ALA A 310 17.83 -8.98 -3.37
CA ALA A 310 19.13 -8.36 -3.17
C ALA A 310 19.23 -7.69 -1.78
N MET A 311 18.21 -6.97 -1.35
CA MET A 311 18.17 -6.33 -0.02
C MET A 311 18.14 -7.34 1.11
N GLU A 312 17.37 -8.44 0.99
CA GLU A 312 17.28 -9.49 2.00
C GLU A 312 18.65 -10.13 2.28
N PHE A 313 19.44 -10.35 1.23
CA PHE A 313 20.81 -10.85 1.35
C PHE A 313 21.86 -9.77 1.60
N GLY A 314 21.47 -8.51 1.80
CA GLY A 314 22.35 -7.40 2.15
C GLY A 314 23.26 -6.94 1.02
N ALA A 315 22.83 -7.09 -0.23
CA ALA A 315 23.58 -6.72 -1.41
C ALA A 315 23.85 -5.21 -1.50
N SER A 316 24.96 -4.88 -2.15
CA SER A 316 25.30 -3.53 -2.59
C SER A 316 24.65 -3.17 -3.93
N SER A 317 24.63 -1.88 -4.28
CA SER A 317 24.21 -1.46 -5.62
C SER A 317 25.15 -2.02 -6.70
N GLU A 318 26.44 -2.19 -6.37
CA GLU A 318 27.45 -2.77 -7.25
C GLU A 318 27.15 -4.26 -7.55
N ASP A 319 26.62 -5.04 -6.59
CA ASP A 319 26.24 -6.44 -6.82
C ASP A 319 25.13 -6.54 -7.88
N ILE A 320 24.11 -5.69 -7.79
CA ILE A 320 23.05 -5.59 -8.81
C ILE A 320 23.64 -5.14 -10.15
N ALA A 321 24.48 -4.11 -10.16
CA ALA A 321 25.09 -3.55 -11.36
C ALA A 321 25.98 -4.56 -12.10
N ARG A 322 26.67 -5.45 -11.40
CA ARG A 322 27.53 -6.51 -11.99
C ARG A 322 26.79 -7.77 -12.37
N THR A 323 25.61 -7.98 -11.86
CA THR A 323 24.78 -9.14 -12.27
C THR A 323 24.40 -9.01 -13.74
N CYS A 324 24.53 -10.09 -14.49
CA CYS A 324 24.14 -10.12 -15.91
C CYS A 324 22.62 -10.16 -16.04
N HIS A 325 22.06 -9.20 -16.74
CA HIS A 325 20.64 -9.14 -17.06
C HIS A 325 20.42 -9.50 -18.53
N ALA A 326 19.34 -10.20 -18.81
CA ALA A 326 19.00 -10.56 -20.19
C ALA A 326 18.60 -9.32 -21.01
N HIS A 327 18.98 -9.29 -22.29
CA HIS A 327 18.63 -8.24 -23.24
C HIS A 327 17.71 -8.77 -24.34
N PRO A 328 16.59 -8.05 -24.69
CA PRO A 328 16.05 -6.85 -24.03
C PRO A 328 15.03 -7.22 -22.94
N THR A 329 15.15 -6.63 -21.76
CA THR A 329 14.22 -6.82 -20.65
C THR A 329 13.98 -5.51 -19.88
N PHE A 330 12.89 -5.48 -19.07
CA PHE A 330 12.66 -4.38 -18.14
C PHE A 330 13.68 -4.37 -16.99
N SER A 331 14.16 -5.55 -16.55
CA SER A 331 15.16 -5.68 -15.47
C SER A 331 16.46 -4.96 -15.76
N GLU A 332 16.81 -4.71 -17.06
CA GLU A 332 17.95 -3.87 -17.40
C GLU A 332 17.81 -2.44 -16.86
N ALA A 333 16.58 -1.94 -16.64
CA ALA A 333 16.38 -0.64 -16.00
C ALA A 333 16.81 -0.65 -14.52
N VAL A 334 16.65 -1.78 -13.82
CA VAL A 334 17.16 -1.97 -12.45
C VAL A 334 18.69 -1.96 -12.45
N LYS A 335 19.30 -2.71 -13.36
CA LYS A 335 20.77 -2.70 -13.55
C LYS A 335 21.32 -1.30 -13.85
N GLU A 336 20.71 -0.59 -14.79
CA GLU A 336 21.14 0.76 -15.18
C GLU A 336 20.98 1.78 -14.03
N ALA A 337 19.89 1.65 -13.23
CA ALA A 337 19.72 2.45 -12.04
C ALA A 337 20.81 2.14 -11.00
N ALA A 338 21.18 0.86 -10.81
CA ALA A 338 22.27 0.46 -9.94
C ALA A 338 23.63 1.01 -10.43
N LEU A 339 23.92 0.91 -11.73
CA LEU A 339 25.10 1.55 -12.34
C LEU A 339 25.10 3.08 -12.14
N SER A 340 23.93 3.70 -12.21
CA SER A 340 23.76 5.15 -12.05
C SER A 340 24.11 5.65 -10.64
N VAL A 341 24.07 4.81 -9.61
CA VAL A 341 24.52 5.16 -8.23
C VAL A 341 25.94 5.72 -8.25
N ASP A 342 26.82 5.15 -9.07
CA ASP A 342 28.19 5.61 -9.27
C ASP A 342 28.41 6.31 -10.64
N LYS A 343 27.34 6.81 -11.25
CA LYS A 343 27.36 7.57 -12.51
C LYS A 343 27.94 6.76 -13.70
N ARG A 344 27.65 5.46 -13.74
CA ARG A 344 28.12 4.52 -14.76
C ARG A 344 27.01 3.96 -15.67
N ALA A 345 25.81 4.53 -15.61
CA ALA A 345 24.76 4.14 -16.55
C ALA A 345 25.22 4.23 -17.99
N ILE A 346 24.86 3.26 -18.81
CA ILE A 346 25.37 3.11 -20.19
C ILE A 346 24.43 3.76 -21.20
N HIS A 347 23.13 3.65 -20.98
CA HIS A 347 22.09 4.01 -21.97
C HIS A 347 21.31 5.29 -21.61
N SER A 348 21.73 6.07 -20.66
CA SER A 348 21.04 7.30 -20.20
C SER A 348 21.40 8.52 -21.04
#